data_dab0c16d2a8527cc9a1128187e4266ce
#
_entry.id   dab0c16d2a8527cc9a1128187e4266ce
#
_cell.length_a   1.000
_cell.length_b   1.000
_cell.length_c   1.000
_cell.angle_alpha   90.00
_cell.angle_beta   90.00
_cell.angle_gamma   90.00
#
_symmetry.space_group_name_H-M   'P 1'
#
loop_
_entity.id
_entity.type
_entity.pdbx_description
1 polymer ?
#
loop_
_entity_poly.entity_id
_entity_poly.type
_entity_poly.pdbx_seq_one_letter_code
_entity_poly.pdbx_strand_id
1 'polypeptide(L)'
;MTGQSLPSSTIGLTNFGNSNGCKQSLDQNYIPMAEATGNITVHHNHEVKEISRNGDLYELDIVEYDPYGEIIHRKTVTCDKLIMAAGAYHTPRMLVRAKAKGTLPELNEFVGKNWGDNGNRMAFRQSLFGLPQGGPQASPSAIYVKDHGESPIVAENWANAAIADVGVSMSLAVTADFNNRGYFYYDGAKDDAVLHYPKALEADATNSMRKVNTNMAIRNWQRLGAPGFDDVIFTGAHPVGGMEIGKATDMYGRVKGLPNMYVMDGALIPGNTGGANPSLTIAALAERNIERVIQEDF
;
A
#
# COMPACT_ATOMS: atom_id res chain seq x y z
N MET A 1 8.21 -0.69 27.38
CA MET A 1 6.93 0.03 27.16
C MET A 1 7.13 1.46 27.63
N THR A 2 6.84 2.43 26.78
CA THR A 2 7.10 3.85 27.08
C THR A 2 6.06 4.50 28.01
N GLY A 3 5.04 3.76 28.44
CA GLY A 3 3.94 4.28 29.28
C GLY A 3 2.99 5.24 28.53
N GLN A 4 3.13 5.38 27.22
CA GLN A 4 2.36 6.33 26.42
C GLN A 4 1.04 5.77 25.87
N SER A 5 0.82 4.47 25.94
CA SER A 5 -0.41 3.84 25.48
C SER A 5 -1.28 3.41 26.66
N LEU A 6 -2.59 3.63 26.52
CA LEU A 6 -3.56 3.17 27.51
C LEU A 6 -4.03 1.75 27.17
N PRO A 7 -4.37 0.93 28.18
CA PRO A 7 -5.05 -0.33 27.94
C PRO A 7 -6.31 -0.11 27.10
N SER A 8 -6.55 -0.99 26.12
CA SER A 8 -7.70 -0.89 25.24
C SER A 8 -8.44 -2.22 25.16
N SER A 9 -9.75 -2.18 25.41
CA SER A 9 -10.66 -3.28 25.12
C SER A 9 -10.98 -3.37 23.62
N THR A 10 -10.55 -2.40 22.82
CA THR A 10 -10.84 -2.28 21.40
C THR A 10 -9.64 -2.65 20.52
N ILE A 11 -8.74 -3.47 21.00
CA ILE A 11 -7.52 -3.86 20.26
C ILE A 11 -7.85 -4.45 18.88
N GLY A 12 -8.93 -5.19 18.74
CA GLY A 12 -9.42 -5.68 17.45
C GLY A 12 -9.85 -4.58 16.48
N LEU A 13 -10.09 -3.35 16.97
CA LEU A 13 -10.46 -2.19 16.14
C LEU A 13 -9.26 -1.42 15.60
N THR A 14 -8.05 -1.79 15.94
CA THR A 14 -6.82 -1.08 15.52
C THR A 14 -6.64 -1.04 14.01
N ASN A 15 -7.28 -1.94 13.27
CA ASN A 15 -7.30 -1.91 11.81
C ASN A 15 -7.96 -0.64 11.23
N PHE A 16 -8.87 -0.03 11.98
CA PHE A 16 -9.61 1.17 11.56
C PHE A 16 -9.09 2.47 12.21
N GLY A 17 -7.99 2.38 12.93
CA GLY A 17 -7.41 3.49 13.68
C GLY A 17 -7.69 3.36 15.17
N ASN A 18 -6.90 4.07 15.96
CA ASN A 18 -6.96 4.02 17.40
C ASN A 18 -6.32 5.29 17.99
N SER A 19 -7.05 5.97 18.86
CA SER A 19 -6.60 7.23 19.49
C SER A 19 -5.98 7.05 20.86
N ASN A 20 -5.83 5.80 21.36
CA ASN A 20 -5.28 5.56 22.70
C ASN A 20 -3.76 5.31 22.73
N GLY A 21 -3.05 5.56 21.62
CA GLY A 21 -1.59 5.44 21.51
C GLY A 21 -1.08 4.00 21.36
N CYS A 22 -1.93 2.97 21.20
CA CYS A 22 -1.47 1.60 21.04
C CYS A 22 -1.01 1.27 19.61
N LYS A 23 -1.41 2.05 18.60
CA LYS A 23 -0.93 1.89 17.23
C LYS A 23 0.32 2.74 17.01
N GLN A 24 1.45 2.09 16.81
CA GLN A 24 2.75 2.71 16.58
C GLN A 24 2.97 2.98 15.10
N SER A 25 2.20 3.90 14.53
CA SER A 25 2.40 4.41 13.17
C SER A 25 3.48 5.50 13.12
N LEU A 26 3.92 5.90 11.93
CA LEU A 26 5.05 6.84 11.74
C LEU A 26 4.82 8.20 12.39
N ASP A 27 3.59 8.63 12.57
CA ASP A 27 3.18 9.82 13.29
C ASP A 27 3.43 9.75 14.80
N GLN A 28 3.66 8.55 15.35
CA GLN A 28 3.98 8.33 16.76
C GLN A 28 5.48 8.18 17.02
N ASN A 29 6.30 8.09 16.00
CA ASN A 29 7.74 7.84 16.13
C ASN A 29 8.59 8.64 15.13
N TYR A 30 8.76 8.22 13.88
CA TYR A 30 9.67 8.84 12.92
C TYR A 30 9.37 10.32 12.64
N ILE A 31 8.11 10.69 12.46
CA ILE A 31 7.75 12.08 12.14
C ILE A 31 8.08 13.01 13.29
N PRO A 32 7.63 12.78 14.55
CA PRO A 32 8.01 13.64 15.67
C PRO A 32 9.51 13.69 15.94
N MET A 33 10.22 12.57 15.73
CA MET A 33 11.69 12.55 15.87
C MET A 33 12.36 13.43 14.82
N ALA A 34 11.88 13.39 13.59
CA ALA A 34 12.40 14.20 12.50
C ALA A 34 12.12 15.68 12.72
N GLU A 35 10.90 16.07 13.12
CA GLU A 35 10.54 17.44 13.43
C GLU A 35 11.36 18.01 14.61
N ALA A 36 11.65 17.18 15.62
CA ALA A 36 12.47 17.58 16.77
C ALA A 36 13.90 17.97 16.40
N THR A 37 14.41 17.59 15.21
CA THR A 37 15.71 18.05 14.71
C THR A 37 15.72 19.53 14.32
N GLY A 38 14.56 20.12 14.07
CA GLY A 38 14.41 21.48 13.55
C GLY A 38 14.75 21.65 12.06
N ASN A 39 15.11 20.56 11.37
CA ASN A 39 15.53 20.58 9.96
C ASN A 39 14.41 20.18 9.00
N ILE A 40 13.25 19.80 9.51
CA ILE A 40 12.12 19.30 8.72
C ILE A 40 10.88 20.15 8.97
N THR A 41 10.15 20.44 7.90
CA THR A 41 8.82 21.03 7.95
C THR A 41 7.82 20.08 7.30
N VAL A 42 6.81 19.67 8.05
CA VAL A 42 5.71 18.85 7.53
C VAL A 42 4.59 19.75 7.03
N HIS A 43 4.25 19.63 5.77
CA HIS A 43 3.14 20.33 5.14
C HIS A 43 1.97 19.37 4.90
N HIS A 44 1.08 19.25 5.87
CA HIS A 44 -0.18 18.50 5.71
C HIS A 44 -1.17 19.26 4.81
N ASN A 45 -2.15 18.57 4.25
CA ASN A 45 -3.16 19.11 3.33
C ASN A 45 -2.57 19.73 2.04
N HIS A 46 -1.35 19.33 1.68
CA HIS A 46 -0.70 19.76 0.44
C HIS A 46 -0.66 18.60 -0.55
N GLU A 47 -1.18 18.80 -1.74
CA GLU A 47 -1.19 17.81 -2.81
C GLU A 47 -0.30 18.27 -3.96
N VAL A 48 0.67 17.44 -4.34
CA VAL A 48 1.47 17.66 -5.54
C VAL A 48 0.64 17.25 -6.76
N LYS A 49 0.39 18.20 -7.65
CA LYS A 49 -0.39 18.00 -8.87
C LYS A 49 0.48 17.64 -10.07
N GLU A 50 1.59 18.33 -10.24
CA GLU A 50 2.53 18.10 -11.34
C GLU A 50 3.97 18.13 -10.84
N ILE A 51 4.82 17.40 -11.56
CA ILE A 51 6.26 17.36 -11.33
C ILE A 51 6.91 17.68 -12.68
N SER A 52 7.83 18.63 -12.67
CA SER A 52 8.66 18.96 -13.81
C SER A 52 10.12 19.13 -13.41
N ARG A 53 10.99 19.28 -14.38
CA ARG A 53 12.40 19.59 -14.18
C ARG A 53 12.80 20.80 -14.99
N ASN A 54 13.47 21.75 -14.36
CA ASN A 54 13.99 22.95 -14.97
C ASN A 54 15.47 23.08 -14.65
N GLY A 55 16.32 22.77 -15.61
CA GLY A 55 17.78 22.64 -15.37
C GLY A 55 18.06 21.51 -14.40
N ASP A 56 18.68 21.84 -13.26
CA ASP A 56 19.03 20.86 -12.21
C ASP A 56 17.99 20.78 -11.09
N LEU A 57 16.97 21.65 -11.10
CA LEU A 57 15.92 21.70 -10.08
C LEU A 57 14.66 20.93 -10.50
N TYR A 58 14.05 20.28 -9.55
CA TYR A 58 12.68 19.79 -9.67
C TYR A 58 11.70 20.88 -9.23
N GLU A 59 10.62 21.01 -9.97
CA GLU A 59 9.52 21.93 -9.70
C GLU A 59 8.26 21.12 -9.42
N LEU A 60 7.58 21.43 -8.31
CA LEU A 60 6.39 20.75 -7.83
C LEU A 60 5.24 21.78 -7.80
N ASP A 61 4.22 21.57 -8.62
CA ASP A 61 2.99 22.33 -8.52
C ASP A 61 2.11 21.74 -7.41
N ILE A 62 1.86 22.53 -6.40
CA ILE A 62 1.19 22.14 -5.18
C ILE A 62 -0.12 22.88 -5.00
N VAL A 63 -1.14 22.15 -4.57
CA VAL A 63 -2.41 22.69 -4.10
C VAL A 63 -2.52 22.46 -2.61
N GLU A 64 -2.79 23.52 -1.88
CA GLU A 64 -3.07 23.51 -0.46
C GLU A 64 -4.57 23.54 -0.21
N TYR A 65 -5.06 22.66 0.64
CA TYR A 65 -6.47 22.55 1.01
C TYR A 65 -6.70 22.92 2.46
N ASP A 66 -7.88 23.44 2.76
CA ASP A 66 -8.36 23.55 4.12
C ASP A 66 -8.82 22.19 4.67
N PRO A 67 -9.17 22.09 5.98
CA PRO A 67 -9.67 20.85 6.56
C PRO A 67 -10.99 20.33 5.96
N TYR A 68 -11.69 21.13 5.17
CA TYR A 68 -12.95 20.78 4.51
C TYR A 68 -12.75 20.38 3.04
N GLY A 69 -11.50 20.46 2.53
CA GLY A 69 -11.16 20.13 1.16
C GLY A 69 -11.27 21.27 0.14
N GLU A 70 -11.49 22.50 0.62
CA GLU A 70 -11.48 23.68 -0.25
C GLU A 70 -10.06 24.13 -0.54
N ILE A 71 -9.83 24.58 -1.78
CA ILE A 71 -8.49 25.05 -2.20
C ILE A 71 -8.24 26.43 -1.59
N ILE A 72 -7.17 26.53 -0.78
CA ILE A 72 -6.74 27.79 -0.20
C ILE A 72 -5.65 28.45 -1.05
N HIS A 73 -4.68 27.65 -1.52
CA HIS A 73 -3.51 28.15 -2.20
C HIS A 73 -3.07 27.22 -3.33
N ARG A 74 -2.44 27.83 -4.36
CA ARG A 74 -1.66 27.13 -5.38
C ARG A 74 -0.27 27.75 -5.41
N LYS A 75 0.76 26.91 -5.37
CA LYS A 75 2.15 27.35 -5.34
C LYS A 75 3.06 26.36 -6.04
N THR A 76 4.19 26.85 -6.54
CA THR A 76 5.27 25.99 -7.04
C THR A 76 6.40 25.98 -6.02
N VAL A 77 6.90 24.80 -5.71
CA VAL A 77 8.06 24.56 -4.82
C VAL A 77 9.16 23.93 -5.64
N THR A 78 10.39 24.40 -5.44
CA THR A 78 11.58 23.85 -6.10
C THR A 78 12.47 23.13 -5.13
N CYS A 79 13.16 22.07 -5.59
CA CYS A 79 14.15 21.35 -4.81
C CYS A 79 15.28 20.79 -5.69
N ASP A 80 16.47 20.66 -5.11
CA ASP A 80 17.62 20.03 -5.75
C ASP A 80 17.51 18.50 -5.81
N LYS A 81 16.88 17.91 -4.79
CA LYS A 81 16.69 16.46 -4.65
C LYS A 81 15.23 16.16 -4.32
N LEU A 82 14.66 15.20 -5.03
CA LEU A 82 13.26 14.82 -4.87
C LEU A 82 13.15 13.34 -4.49
N ILE A 83 12.56 13.07 -3.31
CA ILE A 83 12.23 11.72 -2.87
C ILE A 83 10.73 11.48 -3.05
N MET A 84 10.40 10.52 -3.91
CA MET A 84 9.04 10.06 -4.12
C MET A 84 8.68 9.00 -3.09
N ALA A 85 7.68 9.29 -2.26
CA ALA A 85 7.18 8.38 -1.22
C ALA A 85 5.63 8.41 -1.14
N ALA A 86 4.98 8.62 -2.31
CA ALA A 86 3.51 8.72 -2.40
C ALA A 86 2.81 7.35 -2.49
N GLY A 87 3.57 6.26 -2.32
CA GLY A 87 3.09 4.88 -2.33
C GLY A 87 2.92 4.30 -3.73
N ALA A 88 2.76 2.97 -3.79
CA ALA A 88 2.75 2.21 -5.04
C ALA A 88 1.57 2.50 -5.99
N TYR A 89 0.64 3.35 -5.60
CA TYR A 89 -0.40 3.83 -6.50
C TYR A 89 -0.07 5.23 -7.06
N HIS A 90 0.26 6.18 -6.19
CA HIS A 90 0.45 7.58 -6.62
C HIS A 90 1.84 7.84 -7.19
N THR A 91 2.91 7.26 -6.65
CA THR A 91 4.27 7.43 -7.20
C THR A 91 4.34 7.04 -8.69
N PRO A 92 3.97 5.81 -9.12
CA PRO A 92 4.01 5.48 -10.55
C PRO A 92 2.99 6.27 -11.38
N ARG A 93 1.80 6.57 -10.84
CA ARG A 93 0.79 7.37 -11.51
C ARG A 93 1.30 8.76 -11.88
N MET A 94 1.92 9.47 -10.92
CA MET A 94 2.48 10.81 -11.12
C MET A 94 3.61 10.78 -12.16
N LEU A 95 4.51 9.81 -12.08
CA LEU A 95 5.65 9.71 -12.99
C LEU A 95 5.25 9.27 -14.41
N VAL A 96 4.28 8.37 -14.58
CA VAL A 96 3.73 8.02 -15.90
C VAL A 96 3.06 9.24 -16.54
N ARG A 97 2.31 10.02 -15.75
CA ARG A 97 1.69 11.26 -16.22
C ARG A 97 2.75 12.30 -16.62
N ALA A 98 3.75 12.53 -15.78
CA ALA A 98 4.85 13.47 -16.06
C ALA A 98 5.61 13.10 -17.35
N LYS A 99 5.91 11.79 -17.54
CA LYS A 99 6.52 11.31 -18.78
C LYS A 99 5.65 11.60 -20.00
N ALA A 100 4.37 11.29 -19.95
CA ALA A 100 3.44 11.45 -21.07
C ALA A 100 3.22 12.93 -21.43
N LYS A 101 3.21 13.81 -20.43
CA LYS A 101 3.10 15.26 -20.63
C LYS A 101 4.43 15.91 -21.06
N GLY A 102 5.52 15.17 -21.07
CA GLY A 102 6.84 15.68 -21.46
C GLY A 102 7.51 16.55 -20.39
N THR A 103 7.01 16.56 -19.16
CA THR A 103 7.64 17.30 -18.04
C THR A 103 8.83 16.55 -17.43
N LEU A 104 8.86 15.21 -17.59
CA LEU A 104 9.98 14.33 -17.26
C LEU A 104 10.19 13.28 -18.38
N PRO A 105 10.63 13.70 -19.58
CA PRO A 105 10.72 12.81 -20.74
C PRO A 105 11.81 11.75 -20.64
N GLU A 106 12.79 11.92 -19.75
CA GLU A 106 13.93 11.01 -19.55
C GLU A 106 13.55 9.73 -18.81
N LEU A 107 12.36 9.66 -18.22
CA LEU A 107 11.87 8.45 -17.55
C LEU A 107 11.84 7.27 -18.52
N ASN A 108 12.36 6.12 -18.09
CA ASN A 108 12.46 4.93 -18.93
C ASN A 108 11.11 4.19 -19.14
N GLU A 109 11.11 3.14 -19.95
CA GLU A 109 9.91 2.36 -20.31
C GLU A 109 9.38 1.48 -19.18
N PHE A 110 10.15 1.26 -18.11
CA PHE A 110 9.74 0.44 -16.97
C PHE A 110 8.90 1.21 -15.94
N VAL A 111 8.85 2.54 -16.04
CA VAL A 111 8.00 3.36 -15.18
C VAL A 111 6.54 3.01 -15.39
N GLY A 112 5.83 2.74 -14.30
CA GLY A 112 4.44 2.31 -14.29
C GLY A 112 4.23 0.80 -14.49
N LYS A 113 5.29 0.00 -14.73
CA LYS A 113 5.18 -1.45 -14.99
C LYS A 113 5.28 -2.29 -13.71
N ASN A 114 4.85 -3.55 -13.82
CA ASN A 114 4.93 -4.55 -12.76
C ASN A 114 4.24 -4.15 -11.44
N TRP A 115 3.11 -3.47 -11.56
CA TRP A 115 2.24 -3.21 -10.42
C TRP A 115 1.46 -4.47 -10.02
N GLY A 116 1.23 -4.67 -8.72
CA GLY A 116 0.41 -5.73 -8.19
C GLY A 116 -0.31 -5.33 -6.91
N ASP A 117 -1.40 -6.01 -6.62
CA ASP A 117 -2.20 -5.85 -5.40
C ASP A 117 -1.67 -6.68 -4.22
N ASN A 118 -0.47 -7.25 -4.37
CA ASN A 118 0.14 -8.20 -3.43
C ASN A 118 -0.69 -9.48 -3.22
N GLY A 119 -1.58 -9.83 -4.15
CA GLY A 119 -2.45 -11.00 -4.06
C GLY A 119 -3.49 -10.92 -2.95
N ASN A 120 -3.92 -9.71 -2.59
CA ASN A 120 -4.87 -9.50 -1.50
C ASN A 120 -6.29 -9.90 -1.86
N ARG A 121 -6.91 -10.67 -0.98
CA ARG A 121 -8.34 -11.04 -1.04
C ARG A 121 -8.95 -11.02 0.35
N MET A 122 -10.16 -10.50 0.45
CA MET A 122 -10.97 -10.60 1.67
C MET A 122 -11.97 -11.72 1.50
N ALA A 123 -12.05 -12.60 2.48
CA ALA A 123 -13.01 -13.70 2.48
C ALA A 123 -13.95 -13.62 3.68
N PHE A 124 -15.19 -14.01 3.43
CA PHE A 124 -16.27 -13.96 4.42
C PHE A 124 -16.88 -15.33 4.64
N ARG A 125 -17.24 -15.60 5.89
CA ARG A 125 -17.95 -16.79 6.34
C ARG A 125 -18.97 -16.40 7.40
N GLN A 126 -20.10 -17.07 7.42
CA GLN A 126 -21.16 -16.89 8.40
C GLN A 126 -21.36 -18.14 9.23
N SER A 127 -21.35 -18.04 10.55
CA SER A 127 -21.67 -19.14 11.44
C SER A 127 -23.11 -19.64 11.20
N LEU A 128 -23.28 -20.96 11.09
CA LEU A 128 -24.60 -21.58 10.93
C LEU A 128 -25.46 -21.49 12.21
N PHE A 129 -24.82 -21.36 13.36
CA PHE A 129 -25.48 -21.37 14.66
C PHE A 129 -25.51 -19.98 15.32
N GLY A 130 -25.18 -18.92 14.59
CA GLY A 130 -25.11 -17.57 15.14
C GLY A 130 -24.07 -17.40 16.25
N LEU A 131 -23.08 -18.29 16.30
CA LEU A 131 -22.02 -18.22 17.31
C LEU A 131 -21.17 -16.97 17.10
N PRO A 132 -20.90 -16.24 18.20
CA PRO A 132 -20.01 -15.07 18.13
C PRO A 132 -18.61 -15.47 17.67
N GLN A 133 -17.93 -14.53 17.00
CA GLN A 133 -16.51 -14.70 16.60
C GLN A 133 -15.53 -14.79 17.78
N GLY A 134 -15.99 -14.39 18.95
CA GLY A 134 -15.17 -14.19 20.12
C GLY A 134 -14.82 -12.71 20.34
N GLY A 135 -14.20 -12.44 21.48
CA GLY A 135 -13.83 -11.09 21.88
C GLY A 135 -12.76 -10.45 21.00
N PRO A 136 -12.50 -9.15 21.20
CA PRO A 136 -11.44 -8.42 20.50
C PRO A 136 -10.10 -9.13 20.62
N GLN A 137 -9.40 -9.30 19.50
CA GLN A 137 -8.07 -9.94 19.47
C GLN A 137 -6.98 -8.87 19.38
N ALA A 138 -5.90 -9.09 20.11
CA ALA A 138 -4.75 -8.18 20.17
C ALA A 138 -4.01 -8.06 18.82
N SER A 139 -4.02 -9.13 18.04
CA SER A 139 -3.50 -9.15 16.68
C SER A 139 -4.19 -10.27 15.89
N PRO A 140 -4.32 -10.14 14.57
CA PRO A 140 -4.86 -11.22 13.77
C PRO A 140 -3.95 -12.45 13.85
N SER A 141 -4.55 -13.61 14.04
CA SER A 141 -3.87 -14.89 13.84
C SER A 141 -3.73 -15.15 12.34
N ALA A 142 -2.62 -15.73 11.92
CA ALA A 142 -2.38 -16.05 10.53
C ALA A 142 -2.15 -17.54 10.33
N ILE A 143 -2.55 -18.05 9.17
CA ILE A 143 -2.29 -19.43 8.72
C ILE A 143 -1.56 -19.34 7.39
N TYR A 144 -0.38 -19.94 7.32
CA TYR A 144 0.31 -20.13 6.06
C TYR A 144 -0.13 -21.46 5.43
N VAL A 145 -0.66 -21.37 4.22
CA VAL A 145 -1.10 -22.54 3.45
C VAL A 145 -0.18 -22.70 2.26
N LYS A 146 0.61 -23.76 2.27
CA LYS A 146 1.48 -24.16 1.16
C LYS A 146 0.77 -25.21 0.31
N ASP A 147 1.02 -25.19 -0.98
CA ASP A 147 0.52 -26.20 -1.95
C ASP A 147 -1.02 -26.34 -1.98
N HIS A 148 -1.72 -25.21 -1.78
CA HIS A 148 -3.18 -25.20 -1.77
C HIS A 148 -3.75 -24.27 -2.85
N GLY A 149 -3.89 -24.77 -4.05
CA GLY A 149 -4.38 -24.02 -5.20
C GLY A 149 -3.27 -23.59 -6.16
N GLU A 150 -3.47 -22.47 -6.82
CA GLU A 150 -2.55 -21.96 -7.84
C GLU A 150 -1.28 -21.37 -7.22
N SER A 151 -1.42 -20.75 -6.06
CA SER A 151 -0.32 -20.06 -5.39
C SER A 151 -0.39 -20.23 -3.86
N PRO A 152 0.76 -20.30 -3.17
CA PRO A 152 0.81 -20.29 -1.71
C PRO A 152 0.14 -19.04 -1.13
N ILE A 153 -0.50 -19.18 0.03
CA ILE A 153 -1.32 -18.14 0.62
C ILE A 153 -1.13 -18.06 2.12
N VAL A 154 -1.11 -16.84 2.65
CA VAL A 154 -1.29 -16.56 4.07
C VAL A 154 -2.69 -16.00 4.26
N ALA A 155 -3.46 -16.59 5.15
CA ALA A 155 -4.78 -16.10 5.54
C ALA A 155 -4.71 -15.59 6.99
N GLU A 156 -5.06 -14.33 7.17
CA GLU A 156 -5.12 -13.64 8.44
C GLU A 156 -6.56 -13.55 8.91
N ASN A 157 -6.82 -13.90 10.16
CA ASN A 157 -8.14 -13.68 10.74
C ASN A 157 -8.29 -12.19 11.09
N TRP A 158 -9.29 -11.54 10.50
CA TRP A 158 -9.60 -10.14 10.78
C TRP A 158 -10.84 -10.03 11.64
N ALA A 159 -10.73 -9.30 12.74
CA ALA A 159 -11.87 -8.98 13.57
C ALA A 159 -12.83 -8.06 12.80
N ASN A 160 -14.09 -8.43 12.79
CA ASN A 160 -15.15 -7.53 12.35
C ASN A 160 -15.49 -6.58 13.51
N ALA A 161 -14.94 -5.41 13.49
CA ALA A 161 -15.11 -4.41 14.52
C ALA A 161 -16.50 -3.74 14.52
N ALA A 162 -17.31 -4.02 13.52
CA ALA A 162 -18.52 -3.29 13.28
C ALA A 162 -19.71 -3.90 14.04
N ILE A 163 -20.05 -3.32 15.13
CA ILE A 163 -21.42 -3.08 15.57
C ILE A 163 -22.08 -4.16 16.40
N ALA A 164 -22.02 -5.41 16.05
CA ALA A 164 -22.51 -6.54 16.82
C ALA A 164 -21.84 -7.82 16.31
N ASP A 165 -21.59 -8.77 17.19
CA ASP A 165 -21.11 -10.07 16.77
C ASP A 165 -22.30 -10.86 16.20
N VAL A 166 -22.45 -10.75 14.88
CA VAL A 166 -23.49 -11.45 14.10
C VAL A 166 -22.99 -12.78 13.55
N GLY A 167 -21.90 -13.30 14.08
CA GLY A 167 -21.33 -14.58 13.65
C GLY A 167 -20.66 -14.55 12.27
N VAL A 168 -20.24 -13.36 11.80
CA VAL A 168 -19.48 -13.20 10.55
C VAL A 168 -17.99 -13.28 10.85
N SER A 169 -17.30 -14.19 10.17
CA SER A 169 -15.84 -14.32 10.18
C SER A 169 -15.25 -13.69 8.92
N MET A 170 -14.22 -12.87 9.10
CA MET A 170 -13.46 -12.28 8.00
C MET A 170 -12.03 -12.82 8.00
N SER A 171 -11.46 -12.99 6.81
CA SER A 171 -10.04 -13.27 6.65
C SER A 171 -9.46 -12.44 5.52
N LEU A 172 -8.36 -11.74 5.79
CA LEU A 172 -7.53 -11.17 4.74
C LEU A 172 -6.54 -12.22 4.26
N ALA A 173 -6.43 -12.38 2.97
CA ALA A 173 -5.41 -13.21 2.36
C ALA A 173 -4.35 -12.38 1.67
N VAL A 174 -3.12 -12.88 1.73
CA VAL A 174 -1.99 -12.42 0.91
C VAL A 174 -1.46 -13.62 0.17
N THR A 175 -1.58 -13.60 -1.16
CA THR A 175 -1.22 -14.73 -2.02
C THR A 175 0.11 -14.47 -2.72
N ALA A 176 1.00 -15.45 -2.71
CA ALA A 176 2.28 -15.37 -3.42
C ALA A 176 2.09 -15.55 -4.94
N ASP A 177 1.38 -14.61 -5.55
CA ASP A 177 1.13 -14.55 -6.98
C ASP A 177 2.22 -13.69 -7.64
N PHE A 178 3.11 -14.33 -8.41
CA PHE A 178 4.21 -13.65 -9.10
C PHE A 178 3.96 -13.44 -10.59
N ASN A 179 2.85 -13.91 -11.13
CA ASN A 179 2.59 -13.94 -12.57
C ASN A 179 1.67 -12.80 -13.03
N ASN A 180 0.72 -12.42 -12.20
CA ASN A 180 -0.30 -11.45 -12.56
C ASN A 180 0.15 -10.03 -12.21
N ARG A 181 0.42 -9.22 -13.22
CA ARG A 181 0.93 -7.85 -13.08
C ARG A 181 0.14 -6.87 -13.91
N GLY A 182 -0.22 -5.76 -13.28
CA GLY A 182 -0.78 -4.59 -13.94
C GLY A 182 0.30 -3.57 -14.33
N TYR A 183 -0.18 -2.50 -14.89
CA TYR A 183 0.66 -1.35 -15.26
C TYR A 183 -0.16 -0.06 -15.33
N PHE A 184 0.50 1.06 -15.14
CA PHE A 184 -0.07 2.37 -15.39
C PHE A 184 0.18 2.79 -16.84
N TYR A 185 -0.80 3.44 -17.45
CA TYR A 185 -0.70 4.09 -18.76
C TYR A 185 -1.39 5.46 -18.69
N TYR A 186 -0.96 6.38 -19.55
CA TYR A 186 -1.59 7.68 -19.63
C TYR A 186 -2.85 7.62 -20.48
N ASP A 187 -3.95 8.12 -19.94
CA ASP A 187 -5.23 8.28 -20.62
C ASP A 187 -5.44 9.76 -20.94
N GLY A 188 -5.25 10.13 -22.19
CA GLY A 188 -5.36 11.54 -22.64
C GLY A 188 -6.76 12.12 -22.48
N ALA A 189 -7.82 11.29 -22.43
CA ALA A 189 -9.17 11.78 -22.21
C ALA A 189 -9.41 12.19 -20.74
N LYS A 190 -8.65 11.60 -19.83
CA LYS A 190 -8.70 11.94 -18.39
C LYS A 190 -7.62 12.91 -17.95
N ASP A 191 -6.66 13.20 -18.82
CA ASP A 191 -5.40 13.90 -18.49
C ASP A 191 -4.68 13.29 -17.29
N ASP A 192 -4.69 11.96 -17.20
CA ASP A 192 -4.15 11.25 -16.04
C ASP A 192 -3.62 9.86 -16.39
N ALA A 193 -2.76 9.31 -15.52
CA ALA A 193 -2.35 7.93 -15.62
C ALA A 193 -3.34 7.01 -14.91
N VAL A 194 -3.73 5.95 -15.59
CA VAL A 194 -4.74 4.98 -15.16
C VAL A 194 -4.10 3.62 -14.99
N LEU A 195 -4.48 2.91 -13.94
CA LEU A 195 -4.05 1.54 -13.70
C LEU A 195 -4.82 0.57 -14.60
N HIS A 196 -4.10 -0.21 -15.38
CA HIS A 196 -4.63 -1.38 -16.09
C HIS A 196 -4.37 -2.63 -15.24
N TYR A 197 -5.40 -3.07 -14.52
CA TYR A 197 -5.40 -4.30 -13.72
C TYR A 197 -6.74 -5.00 -13.90
N PRO A 198 -6.96 -5.70 -15.04
CA PRO A 198 -8.22 -6.32 -15.34
C PRO A 198 -8.51 -7.51 -14.42
N LYS A 199 -9.79 -7.78 -14.19
CA LYS A 199 -10.27 -8.83 -13.29
C LYS A 199 -9.69 -10.23 -13.58
N ALA A 200 -9.28 -10.50 -14.80
CA ALA A 200 -8.63 -11.76 -15.17
C ALA A 200 -7.31 -11.99 -14.40
N LEU A 201 -6.58 -10.93 -14.05
CA LEU A 201 -5.35 -11.00 -13.24
C LEU A 201 -5.60 -11.30 -11.74
N GLU A 202 -6.87 -11.29 -11.33
CA GLU A 202 -7.25 -11.60 -9.95
C GLU A 202 -7.51 -13.09 -9.71
N ALA A 203 -7.58 -13.89 -10.77
CA ALA A 203 -8.14 -15.24 -10.74
C ALA A 203 -7.35 -16.17 -9.81
N ASP A 204 -6.03 -16.22 -9.91
CA ASP A 204 -5.19 -17.16 -9.15
C ASP A 204 -5.29 -16.89 -7.65
N ALA A 205 -5.15 -15.63 -7.22
CA ALA A 205 -5.29 -15.23 -5.82
C ALA A 205 -6.71 -15.49 -5.30
N THR A 206 -7.74 -15.20 -6.11
CA THR A 206 -9.14 -15.44 -5.76
C THR A 206 -9.42 -16.95 -5.61
N ASN A 207 -8.94 -17.77 -6.52
CA ASN A 207 -9.14 -19.24 -6.49
C ASN A 207 -8.40 -19.86 -5.30
N SER A 208 -7.17 -19.44 -5.02
CA SER A 208 -6.40 -19.88 -3.85
C SER A 208 -7.14 -19.54 -2.56
N MET A 209 -7.62 -18.30 -2.41
CA MET A 209 -8.38 -17.91 -1.21
C MET A 209 -9.72 -18.64 -1.11
N ARG A 210 -10.42 -18.85 -2.21
CA ARG A 210 -11.70 -19.58 -2.20
C ARG A 210 -11.54 -21.01 -1.71
N LYS A 211 -10.49 -21.72 -2.12
CA LYS A 211 -10.18 -23.07 -1.64
C LYS A 211 -9.93 -23.08 -0.11
N VAL A 212 -9.11 -22.14 0.39
CA VAL A 212 -8.86 -22.00 1.83
C VAL A 212 -10.14 -21.65 2.58
N ASN A 213 -10.90 -20.67 2.08
CA ASN A 213 -12.14 -20.20 2.68
C ASN A 213 -13.19 -21.34 2.80
N THR A 214 -13.32 -22.15 1.75
CA THR A 214 -14.21 -23.32 1.74
C THR A 214 -13.80 -24.33 2.80
N ASN A 215 -12.51 -24.67 2.90
CA ASN A 215 -12.03 -25.60 3.91
C ASN A 215 -12.24 -25.09 5.35
N MET A 216 -12.02 -23.79 5.56
CA MET A 216 -12.29 -23.16 6.86
C MET A 216 -13.76 -23.17 7.20
N ALA A 217 -14.64 -22.88 6.23
CA ALA A 217 -16.09 -22.91 6.43
C ALA A 217 -16.59 -24.29 6.80
N ILE A 218 -16.17 -25.35 6.11
CA ILE A 218 -16.58 -26.74 6.40
C ILE A 218 -16.15 -27.14 7.79
N ARG A 219 -14.90 -26.87 8.17
CA ARG A 219 -14.35 -27.28 9.48
C ARG A 219 -14.95 -26.54 10.67
N ASN A 220 -15.50 -25.34 10.44
CA ASN A 220 -16.04 -24.48 11.50
C ASN A 220 -17.58 -24.35 11.47
N TRP A 221 -18.26 -25.21 10.71
CA TRP A 221 -19.73 -25.17 10.59
C TRP A 221 -20.23 -23.77 10.16
N GLN A 222 -19.61 -23.24 9.13
CA GLN A 222 -19.93 -21.94 8.55
C GLN A 222 -20.38 -22.10 7.11
N ARG A 223 -21.24 -21.21 6.62
CA ARG A 223 -21.52 -21.03 5.20
C ARG A 223 -20.54 -20.03 4.60
N LEU A 224 -20.30 -20.12 3.32
CA LEU A 224 -19.52 -19.17 2.55
C LEU A 224 -20.31 -17.87 2.36
N GLY A 225 -19.58 -16.74 2.36
CA GLY A 225 -20.16 -15.40 2.28
C GLY A 225 -20.80 -14.93 3.57
N ALA A 226 -21.30 -13.71 3.53
CA ALA A 226 -22.05 -13.08 4.60
C ALA A 226 -23.14 -12.18 3.98
N PRO A 227 -24.15 -11.71 4.74
CA PRO A 227 -25.16 -10.79 4.18
C PRO A 227 -24.50 -9.57 3.54
N GLY A 228 -24.72 -9.38 2.23
CA GLY A 228 -24.14 -8.29 1.44
C GLY A 228 -22.73 -8.50 0.93
N PHE A 229 -22.10 -9.67 1.19
CA PHE A 229 -20.74 -9.96 0.74
C PHE A 229 -20.63 -11.35 0.10
N ASP A 230 -19.94 -11.40 -1.03
CA ASP A 230 -19.53 -12.67 -1.65
C ASP A 230 -18.55 -13.44 -0.76
N ASP A 231 -18.30 -14.71 -1.10
CA ASP A 231 -17.38 -15.58 -0.38
C ASP A 231 -15.93 -15.05 -0.38
N VAL A 232 -15.50 -14.47 -1.50
CA VAL A 232 -14.19 -13.84 -1.68
C VAL A 232 -14.34 -12.59 -2.55
N ILE A 233 -13.84 -11.47 -2.06
CA ILE A 233 -13.82 -10.21 -2.81
C ILE A 233 -12.38 -9.69 -2.99
N PHE A 234 -12.20 -8.89 -4.03
CA PHE A 234 -10.96 -8.13 -4.25
C PHE A 234 -10.76 -7.11 -3.12
N THR A 235 -9.51 -6.95 -2.69
CA THR A 235 -9.11 -5.85 -1.83
C THR A 235 -7.71 -5.39 -2.21
N GLY A 236 -7.51 -4.09 -2.40
CA GLY A 236 -6.22 -3.48 -2.74
C GLY A 236 -5.48 -2.94 -1.51
N ALA A 237 -5.47 -3.69 -0.40
CA ALA A 237 -4.90 -3.22 0.85
C ALA A 237 -3.37 -2.99 0.81
N HIS A 238 -2.66 -3.71 -0.05
CA HIS A 238 -1.19 -3.71 -0.06
C HIS A 238 -0.61 -3.53 -1.48
N PRO A 239 -0.94 -2.45 -2.21
CA PRO A 239 -0.40 -2.24 -3.55
C PRO A 239 1.12 -2.09 -3.51
N VAL A 240 1.81 -2.74 -4.45
CA VAL A 240 3.26 -2.67 -4.62
C VAL A 240 3.63 -2.65 -6.11
N GLY A 241 4.81 -2.12 -6.45
CA GLY A 241 5.27 -2.06 -7.84
C GLY A 241 4.93 -0.77 -8.58
N GLY A 242 5.31 -0.72 -9.84
CA GLY A 242 5.18 0.46 -10.69
C GLY A 242 6.48 1.26 -10.85
N MET A 243 7.45 1.08 -9.95
CA MET A 243 8.81 1.66 -10.03
C MET A 243 9.87 0.61 -9.68
N GLU A 244 9.77 -0.54 -10.31
CA GLU A 244 10.55 -1.75 -9.99
C GLU A 244 12.04 -1.48 -9.83
N ILE A 245 12.57 -1.89 -8.68
CA ILE A 245 13.99 -1.82 -8.35
C ILE A 245 14.83 -2.59 -9.38
N GLY A 246 15.94 -2.00 -9.79
CA GLY A 246 16.83 -2.56 -10.83
C GLY A 246 16.36 -2.28 -12.26
N LYS A 247 15.10 -1.91 -12.50
CA LYS A 247 14.54 -1.60 -13.83
C LYS A 247 14.18 -0.12 -13.97
N ALA A 248 13.12 0.35 -13.33
CA ALA A 248 12.75 1.78 -13.34
C ALA A 248 13.73 2.60 -12.50
N THR A 249 14.25 2.01 -11.44
CA THR A 249 15.29 2.59 -10.59
C THR A 249 16.56 1.72 -10.62
N ASP A 250 17.64 2.21 -10.02
CA ASP A 250 18.78 1.38 -9.66
C ASP A 250 18.45 0.49 -8.43
N MET A 251 19.45 -0.20 -7.89
CA MET A 251 19.29 -1.08 -6.72
C MET A 251 19.10 -0.33 -5.39
N TYR A 252 19.15 1.00 -5.39
CA TYR A 252 19.01 1.87 -4.22
C TYR A 252 17.94 2.94 -4.39
N GLY A 253 17.04 2.76 -5.38
CA GLY A 253 15.89 3.64 -5.58
C GLY A 253 16.16 4.91 -6.37
N ARG A 254 17.36 5.13 -6.92
CA ARG A 254 17.64 6.25 -7.82
C ARG A 254 16.89 6.04 -9.13
N VAL A 255 16.11 7.01 -9.56
CA VAL A 255 15.34 6.92 -10.80
C VAL A 255 16.27 6.99 -12.00
N LYS A 256 16.26 5.97 -12.84
CA LYS A 256 17.14 5.93 -14.02
C LYS A 256 16.73 7.00 -15.03
N GLY A 257 17.70 7.79 -15.46
CA GLY A 257 17.49 8.92 -16.39
C GLY A 257 17.27 10.26 -15.71
N LEU A 258 16.98 10.29 -14.42
CA LEU A 258 16.72 11.53 -13.66
C LEU A 258 17.68 11.64 -12.46
N PRO A 259 18.74 12.48 -12.54
CA PRO A 259 19.62 12.69 -11.42
C PRO A 259 18.88 13.32 -10.23
N ASN A 260 19.28 12.99 -9.02
CA ASN A 260 18.70 13.53 -7.79
C ASN A 260 17.19 13.24 -7.58
N MET A 261 16.64 12.24 -8.29
CA MET A 261 15.29 11.73 -8.04
C MET A 261 15.35 10.30 -7.50
N TYR A 262 14.62 10.05 -6.42
CA TYR A 262 14.62 8.80 -5.70
C TYR A 262 13.21 8.30 -5.45
N VAL A 263 13.02 6.98 -5.36
CA VAL A 263 11.78 6.35 -4.91
C VAL A 263 12.08 5.58 -3.63
N MET A 264 11.32 5.85 -2.56
CA MET A 264 11.52 5.25 -1.22
C MET A 264 10.20 4.72 -0.65
N ASP A 265 9.44 4.01 -1.48
CA ASP A 265 8.14 3.45 -1.09
C ASP A 265 7.87 2.06 -1.69
N GLY A 266 6.66 1.56 -1.52
CA GLY A 266 6.25 0.25 -2.03
C GLY A 266 6.27 0.10 -3.55
N ALA A 267 6.40 1.19 -4.30
CA ALA A 267 6.52 1.13 -5.76
C ALA A 267 7.80 0.42 -6.23
N LEU A 268 8.83 0.34 -5.40
CA LEU A 268 10.07 -0.39 -5.69
C LEU A 268 9.90 -1.91 -5.76
N ILE A 269 8.91 -2.47 -5.04
CA ILE A 269 8.71 -3.92 -4.92
C ILE A 269 8.00 -4.44 -6.16
N PRO A 270 8.51 -5.46 -6.86
CA PRO A 270 7.94 -5.91 -8.14
C PRO A 270 6.62 -6.69 -7.98
N GLY A 271 5.56 -6.00 -7.55
CA GLY A 271 4.16 -6.43 -7.56
C GLY A 271 3.73 -7.48 -6.53
N ASN A 272 4.64 -8.06 -5.74
CA ASN A 272 4.29 -9.02 -4.70
C ASN A 272 5.44 -9.23 -3.70
N THR A 273 5.12 -9.46 -2.43
CA THR A 273 6.07 -9.73 -1.35
C THR A 273 6.14 -11.20 -0.92
N GLY A 274 5.58 -12.10 -1.72
CA GLY A 274 5.68 -13.55 -1.46
C GLY A 274 4.77 -14.06 -0.35
N GLY A 275 3.59 -13.49 -0.18
CA GLY A 275 2.63 -13.93 0.84
C GLY A 275 2.79 -13.22 2.19
N ALA A 276 3.39 -12.02 2.20
CA ALA A 276 3.54 -11.21 3.41
C ALA A 276 2.94 -9.80 3.22
N ASN A 277 2.54 -9.18 4.32
CA ASN A 277 2.20 -7.76 4.34
C ASN A 277 3.46 -6.92 4.06
N PRO A 278 3.42 -5.90 3.20
CA PRO A 278 4.63 -5.28 2.65
C PRO A 278 5.29 -4.24 3.56
N SER A 279 4.65 -3.77 4.63
CA SER A 279 5.12 -2.62 5.42
C SER A 279 6.55 -2.78 5.94
N LEU A 280 6.90 -3.97 6.49
CA LEU A 280 8.25 -4.22 6.98
C LEU A 280 9.27 -4.24 5.83
N THR A 281 8.92 -4.84 4.70
CA THR A 281 9.78 -4.89 3.50
C THR A 281 10.00 -3.48 2.94
N ILE A 282 8.93 -2.66 2.88
CA ILE A 282 9.01 -1.26 2.42
C ILE A 282 9.94 -0.46 3.33
N ALA A 283 9.75 -0.55 4.64
CA ALA A 283 10.57 0.17 5.60
C ALA A 283 12.05 -0.26 5.52
N ALA A 284 12.32 -1.56 5.47
CA ALA A 284 13.69 -2.09 5.35
C ALA A 284 14.39 -1.66 4.04
N LEU A 285 13.64 -1.60 2.93
CA LEU A 285 14.18 -1.08 1.67
C LEU A 285 14.44 0.42 1.75
N ALA A 286 13.54 1.20 2.34
CA ALA A 286 13.71 2.63 2.49
C ALA A 286 14.95 2.95 3.35
N GLU A 287 15.10 2.30 4.51
CA GLU A 287 16.27 2.45 5.39
C GLU A 287 17.59 2.09 4.66
N ARG A 288 17.65 0.92 4.04
CA ARG A 288 18.82 0.50 3.27
C ARG A 288 19.18 1.48 2.16
N ASN A 289 18.17 1.96 1.44
CA ASN A 289 18.37 2.80 0.28
C ASN A 289 18.79 4.21 0.68
N ILE A 290 18.13 4.80 1.69
CA ILE A 290 18.45 6.16 2.12
C ILE A 290 19.84 6.25 2.76
N GLU A 291 20.25 5.22 3.52
CA GLU A 291 21.60 5.15 4.07
C GLU A 291 22.66 5.23 2.96
N ARG A 292 22.47 4.48 1.88
CA ARG A 292 23.38 4.49 0.73
C ARG A 292 23.33 5.81 -0.04
N VAL A 293 22.15 6.35 -0.25
CA VAL A 293 21.96 7.62 -0.95
C VAL A 293 22.59 8.79 -0.20
N ILE A 294 22.48 8.83 1.14
CA ILE A 294 23.13 9.88 1.96
C ILE A 294 24.65 9.81 1.81
N GLN A 295 25.23 8.62 1.80
CA GLN A 295 26.68 8.46 1.70
C GLN A 295 27.26 8.86 0.33
N GLU A 296 26.50 8.70 -0.74
CA GLU A 296 27.01 8.87 -2.11
C GLU A 296 26.54 10.16 -2.78
N ASP A 297 25.35 10.67 -2.42
CA ASP A 297 24.69 11.73 -3.18
C ASP A 297 24.53 13.03 -2.36
N PHE A 298 24.83 13.00 -1.06
CA PHE A 298 24.80 14.15 -0.15
C PHE A 298 26.17 14.44 0.43
#